data_733741b995765e333a0d210390ff5851
#
_entry.id   733741b995765e333a0d210390ff5851
#
_cell.length_a   1.000
_cell.length_b   1.000
_cell.length_c   1.000
_cell.angle_alpha   90.00
_cell.angle_beta   90.00
_cell.angle_gamma   90.00
#
_symmetry.space_group_name_H-M   'P 1'
#
loop_
_entity.id
_entity.type
_entity.pdbx_description
1 polymer ?
#
loop_
_entity_poly.entity_id
_entity_poly.type
_entity_poly.pdbx_seq_one_letter_code
_entity_poly.pdbx_strand_id
1 'polypeptide(L)'
;VELPTLQHRLVTARGLRRRDARVLEQALGDNRGWLEPWEATTPFIRPGQLSVRSSISGLLAAAKAQTALPLVLEVNHEVIGQLNVSQITYGSLSSATLGYWVVEKVAGQGITPVAVALATDYLFFEKGLHRMEVCIRPENTASLRVVEKLGFRYEGLRRRFIHIDGKWADHFCFALVVDEVPRGILARYEGGQVPPGVAEIPEIDWVKARNPLPLPPR
;
A
#
# COMPACT_ATOMS: atom_id res chain seq x y z
N VAL A 1 17.72 9.36 9.97
CA VAL A 1 16.62 10.02 9.24
C VAL A 1 15.39 9.99 10.14
N GLU A 2 14.85 11.16 10.43
CA GLU A 2 13.59 11.27 11.15
C GLU A 2 12.44 10.98 10.19
N LEU A 3 11.58 10.02 10.55
CA LEU A 3 10.39 9.70 9.78
C LEU A 3 9.25 10.65 10.15
N PRO A 4 8.39 11.05 9.20
CA PRO A 4 7.34 12.02 9.45
C PRO A 4 6.24 11.50 10.37
N THR A 5 5.48 12.44 10.92
CA THR A 5 4.16 12.20 11.49
C THR A 5 3.17 13.03 10.70
N LEU A 6 2.29 12.33 9.97
CA LEU A 6 1.26 12.90 9.11
C LEU A 6 -0.08 12.68 9.79
N GLN A 7 -0.90 13.73 9.85
CA GLN A 7 -2.18 13.65 10.58
C GLN A 7 -3.29 14.38 9.85
N HIS A 8 -4.44 13.77 9.81
CA HIS A 8 -5.68 14.40 9.38
C HIS A 8 -6.86 13.85 10.19
N ARG A 9 -7.58 14.73 10.88
CA ARG A 9 -8.67 14.36 11.80
C ARG A 9 -8.21 13.29 12.81
N LEU A 10 -8.86 12.12 12.81
CA LEU A 10 -8.54 11.01 13.72
C LEU A 10 -7.43 10.08 13.22
N VAL A 11 -7.01 10.24 11.95
CA VAL A 11 -6.03 9.35 11.32
C VAL A 11 -4.64 9.94 11.48
N THR A 12 -3.74 9.16 12.04
CA THR A 12 -2.32 9.48 12.12
C THR A 12 -1.52 8.39 11.40
N ALA A 13 -0.63 8.82 10.50
CA ALA A 13 0.38 7.97 9.87
C ALA A 13 1.76 8.46 10.34
N ARG A 14 2.35 7.77 11.30
CA ARG A 14 3.65 8.14 11.87
C ARG A 14 4.76 7.17 11.50
N GLY A 15 5.98 7.63 11.52
CA GLY A 15 7.14 6.77 11.31
C GLY A 15 7.16 5.53 12.19
N LEU A 16 7.51 4.40 11.58
CA LEU A 16 7.73 3.11 12.25
C LEU A 16 8.90 3.21 13.25
N ARG A 17 8.76 2.56 14.40
CA ARG A 17 9.77 2.51 15.46
C ARG A 17 10.02 1.06 15.89
N ARG A 18 11.22 0.75 16.38
CA ARG A 18 11.55 -0.60 16.88
C ARG A 18 10.60 -1.10 17.98
N ARG A 19 10.11 -0.20 18.83
CA ARG A 19 9.17 -0.52 19.91
C ARG A 19 7.78 -0.91 19.44
N ASP A 20 7.44 -0.66 18.18
CA ASP A 20 6.14 -1.03 17.61
C ASP A 20 6.03 -2.54 17.34
N ALA A 21 7.11 -3.29 17.43
CA ALA A 21 7.16 -4.72 17.14
C ALA A 21 6.08 -5.51 17.86
N ARG A 22 5.91 -5.29 19.17
CA ARG A 22 4.94 -6.05 19.97
C ARG A 22 3.49 -5.78 19.56
N VAL A 23 3.15 -4.52 19.37
CA VAL A 23 1.76 -4.13 19.03
C VAL A 23 1.42 -4.55 17.59
N LEU A 24 2.37 -4.46 16.67
CA LEU A 24 2.18 -4.93 15.29
C LEU A 24 2.07 -6.46 15.22
N GLU A 25 2.90 -7.19 15.98
CA GLU A 25 2.83 -8.65 16.06
C GLU A 25 1.47 -9.12 16.58
N GLN A 26 0.97 -8.45 17.64
CA GLN A 26 -0.36 -8.73 18.17
C GLN A 26 -1.45 -8.41 17.14
N ALA A 27 -1.43 -7.22 16.52
CA ALA A 27 -2.42 -6.83 15.51
C ALA A 27 -2.45 -7.79 14.30
N LEU A 28 -1.28 -8.24 13.83
CA LEU A 28 -1.18 -9.25 12.77
C LEU A 28 -1.74 -10.61 13.21
N GLY A 29 -1.44 -11.04 14.43
CA GLY A 29 -1.93 -12.30 14.99
C GLY A 29 -3.45 -12.31 15.15
N ASP A 30 -4.00 -11.26 15.76
CA ASP A 30 -5.44 -11.13 16.02
C ASP A 30 -6.27 -10.99 14.73
N ASN A 31 -5.64 -10.57 13.63
CA ASN A 31 -6.29 -10.38 12.33
C ASN A 31 -5.79 -11.36 11.25
N ARG A 32 -5.22 -12.50 11.64
CA ARG A 32 -4.59 -13.45 10.71
C ARG A 32 -5.51 -13.85 9.56
N GLY A 33 -6.73 -14.28 9.86
CA GLY A 33 -7.70 -14.70 8.84
C GLY A 33 -8.10 -13.59 7.86
N TRP A 34 -8.06 -12.34 8.32
CA TRP A 34 -8.35 -11.15 7.50
C TRP A 34 -7.17 -10.78 6.59
N LEU A 35 -5.94 -10.90 7.06
CA LEU A 35 -4.74 -10.37 6.39
C LEU A 35 -4.02 -11.43 5.53
N GLU A 36 -4.02 -12.68 5.93
CA GLU A 36 -3.26 -13.76 5.27
C GLU A 36 -3.47 -13.85 3.75
N PRO A 37 -4.70 -13.68 3.19
CA PRO A 37 -4.90 -13.72 1.74
C PRO A 37 -4.17 -12.62 0.97
N TRP A 38 -3.74 -11.57 1.66
CA TRP A 38 -3.12 -10.37 1.06
C TRP A 38 -1.66 -10.19 1.44
N GLU A 39 -1.15 -11.02 2.35
CA GLU A 39 0.20 -10.90 2.89
C GLU A 39 1.25 -11.29 1.84
N ALA A 40 2.17 -10.35 1.57
CA ALA A 40 3.31 -10.64 0.70
C ALA A 40 4.24 -11.65 1.38
N THR A 41 4.58 -12.71 0.66
CA THR A 41 5.48 -13.76 1.09
C THR A 41 6.71 -13.84 0.17
N THR A 42 7.70 -14.63 0.53
CA THR A 42 8.86 -14.87 -0.33
C THR A 42 9.02 -16.36 -0.60
N PRO A 43 9.33 -16.78 -1.85
CA PRO A 43 9.41 -18.20 -2.20
C PRO A 43 10.55 -18.96 -1.50
N PHE A 44 11.53 -18.25 -0.94
CA PHE A 44 12.73 -18.84 -0.34
C PHE A 44 12.73 -18.83 1.20
N ILE A 45 11.73 -18.20 1.81
CA ILE A 45 11.61 -18.08 3.27
C ILE A 45 10.29 -18.74 3.69
N ARG A 46 10.36 -19.70 4.60
CA ARG A 46 9.15 -20.35 5.11
C ARG A 46 8.30 -19.35 5.91
N PRO A 47 6.97 -19.44 5.85
CA PRO A 47 6.09 -18.66 6.72
C PRO A 47 6.52 -18.78 8.19
N GLY A 48 6.62 -17.66 8.90
CA GLY A 48 7.05 -17.61 10.31
C GLY A 48 8.57 -17.59 10.55
N GLN A 49 9.42 -17.73 9.53
CA GLN A 49 10.88 -17.62 9.70
C GLN A 49 11.35 -16.17 9.93
N LEU A 50 10.62 -15.17 9.43
CA LEU A 50 10.91 -13.77 9.71
C LEU A 50 10.04 -13.28 10.87
N SER A 51 10.68 -12.89 11.95
CA SER A 51 9.98 -12.21 13.04
C SER A 51 9.58 -10.79 12.64
N VAL A 52 8.51 -10.27 13.23
CA VAL A 52 8.10 -8.86 13.04
C VAL A 52 9.25 -7.90 13.38
N ARG A 53 10.05 -8.22 14.38
CA ARG A 53 11.25 -7.42 14.75
C ARG A 53 12.29 -7.39 13.62
N SER A 54 12.52 -8.51 12.95
CA SER A 54 13.43 -8.60 11.80
C SER A 54 12.91 -7.77 10.62
N SER A 55 11.63 -7.90 10.31
CA SER A 55 10.96 -7.11 9.26
C SER A 55 11.05 -5.61 9.53
N ILE A 56 10.78 -5.17 10.77
CA ILE A 56 10.93 -3.77 11.19
C ILE A 56 12.37 -3.29 11.01
N SER A 57 13.36 -4.12 11.39
CA SER A 57 14.76 -3.75 11.23
C SER A 57 15.15 -3.54 9.76
N GLY A 58 14.66 -4.38 8.86
CA GLY A 58 14.82 -4.24 7.42
C GLY A 58 14.17 -2.96 6.87
N LEU A 59 12.92 -2.69 7.28
CA LEU A 59 12.20 -1.48 6.88
C LEU A 59 12.90 -0.20 7.36
N LEU A 60 13.40 -0.18 8.59
CA LEU A 60 14.14 0.97 9.12
C LEU A 60 15.51 1.16 8.43
N ALA A 61 16.17 0.07 8.04
CA ALA A 61 17.39 0.14 7.23
C ALA A 61 17.11 0.73 5.83
N ALA A 62 16.04 0.28 5.18
CA ALA A 62 15.60 0.82 3.89
C ALA A 62 15.19 2.30 4.00
N ALA A 63 14.53 2.70 5.10
CA ALA A 63 14.21 4.10 5.37
C ALA A 63 15.47 4.96 5.55
N LYS A 64 16.49 4.45 6.26
CA LYS A 64 17.79 5.12 6.39
C LYS A 64 18.48 5.29 5.03
N ALA A 65 18.34 4.32 4.14
CA ALA A 65 18.85 4.37 2.78
C ALA A 65 17.96 5.23 1.83
N GLN A 66 16.87 5.82 2.33
CA GLN A 66 15.89 6.60 1.57
C GLN A 66 15.19 5.83 0.43
N THR A 67 15.16 4.52 0.51
CA THR A 67 14.48 3.64 -0.46
C THR A 67 13.08 3.19 0.01
N ALA A 68 12.71 3.52 1.24
CA ALA A 68 11.40 3.22 1.81
C ALA A 68 10.91 4.29 2.79
N LEU A 69 9.59 4.35 2.98
CA LEU A 69 8.92 5.13 4.02
C LEU A 69 7.93 4.23 4.77
N PRO A 70 8.37 3.55 5.85
CA PRO A 70 7.50 2.73 6.67
C PRO A 70 6.74 3.59 7.69
N LEU A 71 5.40 3.50 7.66
CA LEU A 71 4.51 4.23 8.54
C LEU A 71 3.61 3.26 9.33
N VAL A 72 3.36 3.58 10.59
CA VAL A 72 2.33 2.95 11.43
C VAL A 72 1.08 3.81 11.39
N LEU A 73 -0.07 3.17 11.19
CA LEU A 73 -1.36 3.83 11.16
C LEU A 73 -2.00 3.77 12.55
N GLU A 74 -2.48 4.91 13.02
CA GLU A 74 -3.16 5.05 14.30
C GLU A 74 -4.49 5.79 14.15
N VAL A 75 -5.47 5.38 14.96
CA VAL A 75 -6.72 6.11 15.19
C VAL A 75 -6.89 6.23 16.69
N ASN A 76 -7.08 7.45 17.20
CA ASN A 76 -7.16 7.73 18.63
C ASN A 76 -6.00 7.09 19.43
N HIS A 77 -4.77 7.18 18.92
CA HIS A 77 -3.55 6.61 19.50
C HIS A 77 -3.51 5.06 19.56
N GLU A 78 -4.50 4.38 18.99
CA GLU A 78 -4.49 2.93 18.84
C GLU A 78 -3.86 2.56 17.48
N VAL A 79 -2.88 1.65 17.47
CA VAL A 79 -2.30 1.12 16.24
C VAL A 79 -3.32 0.24 15.53
N ILE A 80 -3.65 0.59 14.30
CA ILE A 80 -4.68 -0.07 13.50
C ILE A 80 -4.14 -0.67 12.19
N GLY A 81 -2.86 -0.51 11.92
CA GLY A 81 -2.28 -1.03 10.68
C GLY A 81 -0.93 -0.43 10.33
N GLN A 82 -0.51 -0.66 9.12
CA GLN A 82 0.76 -0.20 8.59
C GLN A 82 0.60 0.23 7.13
N LEU A 83 1.34 1.26 6.73
CA LEU A 83 1.48 1.71 5.36
C LEU A 83 2.98 1.77 5.05
N ASN A 84 3.39 1.04 4.04
CA ASN A 84 4.78 0.99 3.61
C ASN A 84 4.89 1.53 2.19
N VAL A 85 5.70 2.56 2.01
CA VAL A 85 6.16 2.97 0.70
C VAL A 85 7.52 2.33 0.47
N SER A 86 7.69 1.68 -0.65
CA SER A 86 8.90 0.96 -1.06
C SER A 86 9.32 1.36 -2.46
N GLN A 87 10.50 0.91 -2.88
CA GLN A 87 11.03 1.19 -4.21
C GLN A 87 11.09 2.69 -4.52
N ILE A 88 11.36 3.51 -3.49
CA ILE A 88 11.57 4.94 -3.71
C ILE A 88 12.79 5.11 -4.59
N THR A 89 12.57 5.67 -5.76
CA THR A 89 13.59 5.91 -6.78
C THR A 89 13.52 7.37 -7.19
N TYR A 90 14.67 8.03 -7.25
CA TYR A 90 14.80 9.43 -7.70
C TYR A 90 15.30 9.50 -9.13
N GLY A 91 15.60 10.68 -9.61
CA GLY A 91 16.08 10.92 -10.95
C GLY A 91 14.99 10.84 -12.01
N SER A 92 15.26 10.24 -13.14
CA SER A 92 14.33 10.20 -14.28
C SER A 92 13.04 9.39 -14.02
N LEU A 93 13.07 8.43 -13.08
CA LEU A 93 11.88 7.65 -12.71
C LEU A 93 11.03 8.37 -11.66
N SER A 94 11.66 8.93 -10.63
CA SER A 94 11.04 9.70 -9.54
C SER A 94 9.70 9.12 -9.04
N SER A 95 9.73 7.86 -8.62
CA SER A 95 8.53 7.09 -8.29
C SER A 95 8.69 6.23 -7.05
N ALA A 96 7.57 5.76 -6.51
CA ALA A 96 7.53 4.77 -5.44
C ALA A 96 6.27 3.89 -5.54
N THR A 97 6.31 2.74 -4.85
CA THR A 97 5.19 1.82 -4.73
C THR A 97 4.67 1.79 -3.30
N LEU A 98 3.36 1.80 -3.14
CA LEU A 98 2.69 1.86 -1.85
C LEU A 98 1.91 0.58 -1.58
N GLY A 99 2.05 0.05 -0.37
CA GLY A 99 1.28 -1.07 0.14
C GLY A 99 0.83 -0.79 1.58
N TYR A 100 -0.30 -1.37 1.99
CA TYR A 100 -0.89 -1.14 3.31
C TYR A 100 -1.72 -2.32 3.78
N TRP A 101 -1.92 -2.38 5.08
CA TRP A 101 -2.92 -3.22 5.72
C TRP A 101 -3.52 -2.50 6.94
N VAL A 102 -4.75 -2.83 7.26
CA VAL A 102 -5.44 -2.38 8.48
C VAL A 102 -6.18 -3.54 9.13
N VAL A 103 -6.37 -3.47 10.44
CA VAL A 103 -7.17 -4.45 11.19
C VAL A 103 -8.61 -4.43 10.70
N GLU A 104 -9.28 -5.58 10.76
CA GLU A 104 -10.64 -5.77 10.22
C GLU A 104 -11.65 -4.77 10.79
N LYS A 105 -11.58 -4.51 12.12
CA LYS A 105 -12.52 -3.63 12.83
C LYS A 105 -12.63 -2.19 12.29
N VAL A 106 -11.61 -1.71 11.57
CA VAL A 106 -11.60 -0.35 10.98
C VAL A 106 -11.80 -0.35 9.47
N ALA A 107 -11.95 -1.51 8.85
CA ALA A 107 -12.20 -1.62 7.41
C ALA A 107 -13.51 -0.93 7.03
N GLY A 108 -13.53 -0.27 5.88
CA GLY A 108 -14.73 0.43 5.38
C GLY A 108 -15.02 1.79 6.01
N GLN A 109 -14.31 2.22 7.05
CA GLN A 109 -14.54 3.48 7.75
C GLN A 109 -13.87 4.72 7.13
N GLY A 110 -13.28 4.60 5.93
CA GLY A 110 -12.63 5.72 5.25
C GLY A 110 -11.21 6.05 5.75
N ILE A 111 -10.68 5.29 6.68
CA ILE A 111 -9.36 5.51 7.30
C ILE A 111 -8.24 5.28 6.29
N THR A 112 -8.28 4.16 5.57
CA THR A 112 -7.23 3.79 4.60
C THR A 112 -7.07 4.81 3.47
N PRO A 113 -8.16 5.31 2.81
CA PRO A 113 -8.03 6.38 1.83
C PRO A 113 -7.32 7.62 2.38
N VAL A 114 -7.64 8.06 3.59
CA VAL A 114 -6.98 9.21 4.22
C VAL A 114 -5.49 8.94 4.45
N ALA A 115 -5.14 7.77 4.99
CA ALA A 115 -3.73 7.41 5.23
C ALA A 115 -2.91 7.35 3.94
N VAL A 116 -3.48 6.76 2.87
CA VAL A 116 -2.85 6.70 1.54
C VAL A 116 -2.69 8.10 0.96
N ALA A 117 -3.71 8.96 1.10
CA ALA A 117 -3.65 10.33 0.62
C ALA A 117 -2.55 11.13 1.34
N LEU A 118 -2.48 11.07 2.66
CA LEU A 118 -1.44 11.73 3.47
C LEU A 118 -0.02 11.31 3.06
N ALA A 119 0.22 10.00 2.91
CA ALA A 119 1.53 9.50 2.51
C ALA A 119 1.90 9.93 1.09
N THR A 120 0.93 9.92 0.16
CA THR A 120 1.14 10.32 -1.24
C THR A 120 1.44 11.81 -1.33
N ASP A 121 0.66 12.67 -0.66
CA ASP A 121 0.89 14.11 -0.65
C ASP A 121 2.26 14.46 -0.06
N TYR A 122 2.66 13.80 1.04
CA TYR A 122 3.99 13.96 1.61
C TYR A 122 5.11 13.63 0.60
N LEU A 123 4.95 12.52 -0.13
CA LEU A 123 5.96 12.09 -1.09
C LEU A 123 6.01 13.02 -2.33
N PHE A 124 4.89 13.53 -2.77
CA PHE A 124 4.83 14.47 -3.88
C PHE A 124 5.41 15.82 -3.50
N PHE A 125 4.94 16.42 -2.41
CA PHE A 125 5.23 17.83 -2.12
C PHE A 125 6.45 18.03 -1.22
N GLU A 126 6.76 17.10 -0.32
CA GLU A 126 7.91 17.22 0.59
C GLU A 126 9.13 16.44 0.09
N LYS A 127 8.93 15.35 -0.66
CA LYS A 127 10.02 14.52 -1.19
C LYS A 127 10.27 14.72 -2.68
N GLY A 128 9.39 15.41 -3.37
CA GLY A 128 9.52 15.75 -4.78
C GLY A 128 9.40 14.54 -5.72
N LEU A 129 8.69 13.49 -5.31
CA LEU A 129 8.39 12.39 -6.22
C LEU A 129 7.36 12.82 -7.26
N HIS A 130 7.48 12.27 -8.44
CA HIS A 130 6.55 12.53 -9.54
C HIS A 130 5.40 11.53 -9.59
N ARG A 131 5.63 10.27 -9.15
CA ARG A 131 4.69 9.17 -9.38
C ARG A 131 4.55 8.24 -8.18
N MET A 132 3.32 7.85 -7.89
CA MET A 132 2.98 6.80 -6.92
C MET A 132 2.24 5.65 -7.60
N GLU A 133 2.63 4.41 -7.29
CA GLU A 133 1.98 3.19 -7.77
C GLU A 133 1.36 2.39 -6.62
N VAL A 134 0.24 1.73 -6.91
CA VAL A 134 -0.40 0.73 -6.05
C VAL A 134 -0.75 -0.48 -6.89
N CYS A 135 -0.29 -1.66 -6.49
CA CYS A 135 -0.61 -2.91 -7.18
C CYS A 135 -1.46 -3.79 -6.28
N ILE A 136 -2.62 -4.20 -6.76
CA ILE A 136 -3.70 -4.81 -5.98
C ILE A 136 -4.11 -6.13 -6.62
N ARG A 137 -4.24 -7.19 -5.82
CA ARG A 137 -4.83 -8.45 -6.29
C ARG A 137 -6.26 -8.22 -6.78
N PRO A 138 -6.68 -8.85 -7.90
CA PRO A 138 -8.05 -8.72 -8.44
C PRO A 138 -9.14 -9.03 -7.40
N GLU A 139 -8.89 -9.93 -6.48
CA GLU A 139 -9.86 -10.36 -5.46
C GLU A 139 -9.97 -9.38 -4.28
N ASN A 140 -9.01 -8.44 -4.13
CA ASN A 140 -8.99 -7.50 -3.01
C ASN A 140 -9.89 -6.28 -3.28
N THR A 141 -11.19 -6.50 -3.26
CA THR A 141 -12.20 -5.48 -3.53
C THR A 141 -12.12 -4.28 -2.58
N ALA A 142 -11.68 -4.50 -1.34
CA ALA A 142 -11.51 -3.42 -0.36
C ALA A 142 -10.42 -2.44 -0.81
N SER A 143 -9.27 -2.95 -1.24
CA SER A 143 -8.17 -2.12 -1.75
C SER A 143 -8.48 -1.48 -3.12
N LEU A 144 -9.23 -2.17 -4.00
CA LEU A 144 -9.70 -1.60 -5.26
C LEU A 144 -10.60 -0.36 -5.02
N ARG A 145 -11.47 -0.41 -4.01
CA ARG A 145 -12.27 0.76 -3.61
C ARG A 145 -11.43 1.93 -3.07
N VAL A 146 -10.28 1.68 -2.46
CA VAL A 146 -9.38 2.74 -2.00
C VAL A 146 -8.82 3.52 -3.17
N VAL A 147 -8.27 2.85 -4.18
CA VAL A 147 -7.69 3.51 -5.36
C VAL A 147 -8.75 4.21 -6.20
N GLU A 148 -9.96 3.64 -6.30
CA GLU A 148 -11.11 4.28 -6.94
C GLU A 148 -11.49 5.59 -6.24
N LYS A 149 -11.67 5.58 -4.91
CA LYS A 149 -12.00 6.77 -4.12
C LYS A 149 -10.96 7.87 -4.20
N LEU A 150 -9.70 7.50 -4.35
CA LEU A 150 -8.58 8.44 -4.46
C LEU A 150 -8.29 8.85 -5.90
N GLY A 151 -8.85 8.13 -6.88
CA GLY A 151 -8.68 8.41 -8.29
C GLY A 151 -7.29 8.07 -8.82
N PHE A 152 -6.69 6.98 -8.34
CA PHE A 152 -5.55 6.39 -9.01
C PHE A 152 -6.02 5.83 -10.35
N ARG A 153 -5.29 6.13 -11.41
CA ARG A 153 -5.57 5.69 -12.78
C ARG A 153 -5.17 4.23 -12.97
N TYR A 154 -6.06 3.42 -13.54
CA TYR A 154 -5.72 2.06 -13.95
C TYR A 154 -4.70 2.07 -15.10
N GLU A 155 -3.66 1.23 -14.99
CA GLU A 155 -2.59 1.17 -16.00
C GLU A 155 -2.31 -0.24 -16.55
N GLY A 156 -2.95 -1.26 -16.00
CA GLY A 156 -2.83 -2.60 -16.57
C GLY A 156 -2.75 -3.73 -15.56
N LEU A 157 -2.78 -4.94 -16.11
CA LEU A 157 -2.64 -6.20 -15.38
C LEU A 157 -1.20 -6.70 -15.46
N ARG A 158 -0.54 -6.84 -14.30
CA ARG A 158 0.75 -7.53 -14.18
C ARG A 158 0.53 -8.98 -13.77
N ARG A 159 0.94 -9.88 -14.65
CA ARG A 159 0.75 -11.33 -14.45
C ARG A 159 1.83 -11.89 -13.54
N ARG A 160 1.44 -12.72 -12.53
CA ARG A 160 2.35 -13.37 -11.58
C ARG A 160 3.40 -12.41 -11.00
N PHE A 161 2.94 -11.27 -10.55
CA PHE A 161 3.82 -10.13 -10.24
C PHE A 161 4.38 -10.17 -8.84
N ILE A 162 3.54 -10.41 -7.82
CA ILE A 162 3.95 -10.44 -6.41
C ILE A 162 3.65 -11.81 -5.83
N HIS A 163 4.56 -12.32 -4.99
CA HIS A 163 4.36 -13.57 -4.28
C HIS A 163 3.49 -13.30 -3.05
N ILE A 164 2.27 -13.86 -3.05
CA ILE A 164 1.27 -13.70 -1.99
C ILE A 164 0.81 -15.09 -1.57
N ASP A 165 0.74 -15.34 -0.28
CA ASP A 165 0.23 -16.59 0.27
C ASP A 165 0.78 -17.82 -0.46
N GLY A 166 2.11 -17.90 -0.58
CA GLY A 166 2.83 -19.05 -1.14
C GLY A 166 2.82 -19.17 -2.67
N LYS A 167 2.27 -18.22 -3.42
CA LYS A 167 2.22 -18.25 -4.90
C LYS A 167 2.39 -16.89 -5.55
N TRP A 168 2.89 -16.88 -6.79
CA TRP A 168 2.93 -15.68 -7.60
C TRP A 168 1.52 -15.30 -8.07
N ALA A 169 1.05 -14.13 -7.69
CA ALA A 169 -0.30 -13.66 -7.95
C ALA A 169 -0.33 -12.52 -8.98
N ASP A 170 -1.40 -12.47 -9.76
CA ASP A 170 -1.69 -11.37 -10.67
C ASP A 170 -2.10 -10.12 -9.89
N HIS A 171 -1.74 -8.94 -10.40
CA HIS A 171 -2.10 -7.66 -9.79
C HIS A 171 -2.57 -6.66 -10.84
N PHE A 172 -3.66 -5.99 -10.55
CA PHE A 172 -4.05 -4.75 -11.21
C PHE A 172 -3.16 -3.62 -10.67
N CYS A 173 -2.56 -2.86 -11.57
CA CYS A 173 -1.68 -1.75 -11.22
C CYS A 173 -2.34 -0.41 -11.52
N PHE A 174 -2.24 0.46 -10.55
CA PHE A 174 -2.79 1.81 -10.59
C PHE A 174 -1.68 2.80 -10.30
N ALA A 175 -1.78 3.98 -10.86
CA ALA A 175 -0.83 5.04 -10.63
C ALA A 175 -1.48 6.42 -10.54
N LEU A 176 -0.74 7.33 -9.92
CA LEU A 176 -1.07 8.73 -9.84
C LEU A 176 0.22 9.54 -10.01
N VAL A 177 0.18 10.63 -10.77
CA VAL A 177 1.27 11.57 -10.89
C VAL A 177 0.91 12.90 -10.26
N VAL A 178 1.92 13.63 -9.77
CA VAL A 178 1.73 14.89 -9.03
C VAL A 178 0.95 15.93 -9.83
N ASP A 179 1.14 15.95 -11.16
CA ASP A 179 0.46 16.89 -12.07
C ASP A 179 -1.06 16.68 -12.12
N GLU A 180 -1.55 15.48 -11.80
CA GLU A 180 -2.99 15.17 -11.73
C GLU A 180 -3.63 15.68 -10.43
N VAL A 181 -2.83 16.04 -9.43
CA VAL A 181 -3.29 16.47 -8.10
C VAL A 181 -2.52 17.70 -7.59
N PRO A 182 -2.54 18.82 -8.31
CA PRO A 182 -1.70 19.99 -7.98
C PRO A 182 -2.01 20.62 -6.61
N ARG A 183 -3.17 20.28 -6.02
CA ARG A 183 -3.58 20.73 -4.67
C ARG A 183 -3.55 19.59 -3.64
N GLY A 184 -3.04 18.43 -3.99
CA GLY A 184 -2.98 17.22 -3.19
C GLY A 184 -4.16 16.27 -3.41
N ILE A 185 -3.87 14.99 -3.18
CA ILE A 185 -4.85 13.92 -3.33
C ILE A 185 -5.89 13.94 -2.19
N LEU A 186 -5.47 14.34 -0.98
CA LEU A 186 -6.40 14.50 0.15
C LEU A 186 -7.44 15.56 -0.14
N ALA A 187 -7.02 16.72 -0.64
CA ALA A 187 -7.94 17.80 -1.03
C ALA A 187 -8.90 17.37 -2.14
N ARG A 188 -8.41 16.62 -3.15
CA ARG A 188 -9.24 16.06 -4.22
C ARG A 188 -10.28 15.08 -3.65
N TYR A 189 -9.88 14.19 -2.76
CA TYR A 189 -10.75 13.20 -2.14
C TYR A 189 -11.86 13.85 -1.30
N GLU A 190 -11.52 14.81 -0.43
CA GLU A 190 -12.48 15.52 0.41
C GLU A 190 -13.41 16.43 -0.40
N GLY A 191 -12.89 17.01 -1.46
CA GLY A 191 -13.67 17.85 -2.38
C GLY A 191 -14.58 17.10 -3.35
N GLY A 192 -14.57 15.75 -3.33
CA GLY A 192 -15.34 14.95 -4.28
C GLY A 192 -14.94 15.18 -5.74
N GLN A 193 -13.68 15.56 -6.00
CA GLN A 193 -13.18 15.94 -7.33
C GLN A 193 -12.44 14.80 -8.05
N VAL A 194 -12.72 13.58 -7.68
CA VAL A 194 -12.14 12.41 -8.35
C VAL A 194 -12.79 12.24 -9.73
N PRO A 195 -11.99 12.18 -10.81
CA PRO A 195 -12.55 11.99 -12.15
C PRO A 195 -13.29 10.64 -12.25
N PRO A 196 -14.51 10.61 -12.81
CA PRO A 196 -15.25 9.37 -12.96
C PRO A 196 -14.53 8.39 -13.92
N GLY A 197 -14.57 7.11 -13.60
CA GLY A 197 -14.01 6.05 -14.44
C GLY A 197 -12.48 5.97 -14.50
N VAL A 198 -11.74 6.85 -13.80
CA VAL A 198 -10.27 6.88 -13.86
C VAL A 198 -9.63 5.57 -13.39
N ALA A 199 -10.23 4.89 -12.44
CA ALA A 199 -9.79 3.59 -11.92
C ALA A 199 -10.52 2.39 -12.57
N GLU A 200 -11.27 2.61 -13.63
CA GLU A 200 -12.04 1.56 -14.29
C GLU A 200 -11.11 0.51 -14.92
N ILE A 201 -11.37 -0.74 -14.59
CA ILE A 201 -10.61 -1.89 -15.08
C ILE A 201 -11.34 -2.46 -16.30
N PRO A 202 -10.71 -2.53 -17.48
CA PRO A 202 -11.33 -3.09 -18.67
C PRO A 202 -11.75 -4.56 -18.47
N GLU A 203 -12.91 -4.96 -18.99
CA GLU A 203 -13.42 -6.33 -18.86
C GLU A 203 -12.42 -7.38 -19.36
N ILE A 204 -11.66 -7.06 -20.42
CA ILE A 204 -10.62 -7.98 -20.92
C ILE A 204 -9.57 -8.32 -19.85
N ASP A 205 -9.21 -7.39 -18.97
CA ASP A 205 -8.23 -7.64 -17.91
C ASP A 205 -8.85 -8.38 -16.73
N TRP A 206 -10.15 -8.18 -16.45
CA TRP A 206 -10.90 -9.05 -15.54
C TRP A 206 -10.95 -10.50 -16.06
N VAL A 207 -11.24 -10.70 -17.35
CA VAL A 207 -11.24 -12.03 -17.98
C VAL A 207 -9.86 -12.68 -17.86
N LYS A 208 -8.78 -11.95 -18.13
CA LYS A 208 -7.41 -12.47 -17.97
C LYS A 208 -7.12 -12.84 -16.51
N ALA A 209 -7.49 -12.01 -15.55
CA ALA A 209 -7.24 -12.26 -14.12
C ALA A 209 -7.98 -13.52 -13.61
N ARG A 210 -9.20 -13.78 -14.09
CA ARG A 210 -9.96 -15.01 -13.80
C ARG A 210 -9.38 -16.27 -14.47
N ASN A 211 -8.55 -16.10 -15.50
CA ASN A 211 -7.90 -17.18 -16.24
C ASN A 211 -6.37 -17.10 -16.03
N PRO A 212 -5.84 -17.59 -14.90
CA PRO A 212 -4.42 -17.50 -14.59
C PRO A 212 -3.58 -18.20 -15.67
N LEU A 213 -2.38 -17.67 -15.91
CA LEU A 213 -1.44 -18.30 -16.83
C LEU A 213 -1.15 -19.74 -16.37
N PRO A 214 -1.19 -20.72 -17.29
CA PRO A 214 -0.84 -22.09 -16.97
C PRO A 214 0.58 -22.16 -16.42
N LEU A 215 0.79 -23.03 -15.43
CA LEU A 215 2.14 -23.34 -14.98
C LEU A 215 2.88 -24.06 -16.10
N PRO A 216 4.16 -23.75 -16.38
CA PRO A 216 4.94 -24.58 -17.28
C PRO A 216 5.00 -26.00 -16.70
N PRO A 217 5.04 -27.04 -17.56
CA PRO A 217 5.26 -28.40 -17.10
C PRO A 217 6.58 -28.45 -16.30
N ARG A 218 6.55 -29.17 -15.17
CA ARG A 218 7.74 -29.39 -14.34
C ARG A 218 8.70 -30.34 -15.01
#